data_a9e4b15713473c86c0e1db7f674d9add
#
_entry.id   a9e4b15713473c86c0e1db7f674d9add
#
_cell.length_a   1.000
_cell.length_b   1.000
_cell.length_c   1.000
_cell.angle_alpha   90.00
_cell.angle_beta   90.00
_cell.angle_gamma   90.00
#
_symmetry.space_group_name_H-M   'P 1'
#
loop_
_entity.id
_entity.type
_entity.pdbx_description
1 polymer ?
#
loop_
_entity_poly.entity_id
_entity_poly.type
_entity_poly.pdbx_seq_one_letter_code
_entity_poly.pdbx_strand_id
1 'polypeptide(L)'
;MTIFTIGHSNQSIESFIGVLKKHGVSAVADVRSQPYSRYFPHFNQCPLRQALKSVGIAYAPLCDHLGARPKDESCYVEGMARYELIATTEAFSIGLNRIIKGAEQHQIALMCAEQDPIVCHRAILVCQYLRKTELDIQHILKTGNLESHKSLEERLLKLHHLDKIISQPTKFNIETKSVEQLSLFDTKNYDHSCEQSYITTKYSSSQEEHSFYDNLIQKAYQLQSEQIAYVVKTYKELNKSNG
;
A
#
# COMPACT_ATOMS: atom_id res chain seq x y z
N MET A 1 0.51 13.57 -13.76
CA MET A 1 1.37 14.20 -12.70
C MET A 1 2.11 13.11 -11.96
N THR A 2 3.38 13.31 -11.58
CA THR A 2 4.18 12.30 -10.87
C THR A 2 4.25 12.62 -9.38
N ILE A 3 4.07 11.61 -8.54
CA ILE A 3 4.34 11.66 -7.10
C ILE A 3 5.53 10.76 -6.79
N PHE A 4 6.49 11.28 -6.05
CA PHE A 4 7.59 10.49 -5.53
C PHE A 4 7.30 9.94 -4.14
N THR A 5 7.99 8.87 -3.76
CA THR A 5 8.08 8.42 -2.36
C THR A 5 9.54 8.21 -1.98
N ILE A 6 9.89 8.46 -0.73
CA ILE A 6 11.25 8.32 -0.23
C ILE A 6 11.27 7.83 1.22
N GLY A 7 12.21 6.95 1.55
CA GLY A 7 12.53 6.59 2.92
C GLY A 7 13.78 7.33 3.39
N HIS A 8 13.70 8.06 4.50
CA HIS A 8 14.88 8.78 4.99
C HIS A 8 15.95 7.85 5.57
N SER A 9 15.53 6.70 6.15
CA SER A 9 16.45 5.68 6.72
C SER A 9 17.54 6.32 7.61
N ASN A 10 18.79 5.96 7.38
CA ASN A 10 19.98 6.45 8.08
C ASN A 10 20.82 7.43 7.25
N GLN A 11 20.21 8.12 6.29
CA GLN A 11 20.91 9.09 5.45
C GLN A 11 21.30 10.35 6.25
N SER A 12 22.32 11.09 5.79
CA SER A 12 22.54 12.46 6.22
C SER A 12 21.49 13.38 5.62
N ILE A 13 21.23 14.53 6.23
CA ILE A 13 20.26 15.49 5.71
C ILE A 13 20.69 16.06 4.35
N GLU A 14 21.96 16.20 4.10
CA GLU A 14 22.54 16.69 2.84
C GLU A 14 22.30 15.67 1.71
N SER A 15 22.57 14.38 1.98
CA SER A 15 22.30 13.29 1.02
C SER A 15 20.80 13.21 0.69
N PHE A 16 19.94 13.28 1.70
CA PHE A 16 18.50 13.26 1.54
C PHE A 16 18.01 14.42 0.67
N ILE A 17 18.44 15.65 0.96
CA ILE A 17 18.11 16.86 0.18
C ILE A 17 18.68 16.76 -1.24
N GLY A 18 19.90 16.24 -1.38
CA GLY A 18 20.53 16.03 -2.70
C GLY A 18 19.69 15.13 -3.60
N VAL A 19 19.16 14.04 -3.07
CA VAL A 19 18.28 13.12 -3.80
C VAL A 19 16.94 13.77 -4.14
N LEU A 20 16.32 14.52 -3.24
CA LEU A 20 15.10 15.26 -3.50
C LEU A 20 15.29 16.27 -4.66
N LYS A 21 16.38 17.02 -4.64
CA LYS A 21 16.72 17.98 -5.71
C LYS A 21 16.97 17.30 -7.05
N LYS A 22 17.65 16.13 -7.05
CA LYS A 22 17.89 15.34 -8.27
C LYS A 22 16.61 15.01 -9.01
N HIS A 23 15.51 14.78 -8.27
CA HIS A 23 14.21 14.45 -8.84
C HIS A 23 13.25 15.66 -8.92
N GLY A 24 13.74 16.87 -8.73
CA GLY A 24 12.92 18.09 -8.84
C GLY A 24 11.84 18.21 -7.77
N VAL A 25 11.97 17.52 -6.63
CA VAL A 25 10.98 17.58 -5.55
C VAL A 25 10.93 18.99 -4.97
N SER A 26 9.74 19.58 -4.95
CA SER A 26 9.48 20.91 -4.38
C SER A 26 8.69 20.88 -3.06
N ALA A 27 8.11 19.72 -2.71
CA ALA A 27 7.41 19.54 -1.44
C ALA A 27 7.62 18.13 -0.86
N VAL A 28 7.83 18.03 0.44
CA VAL A 28 7.86 16.78 1.20
C VAL A 28 6.59 16.66 2.03
N ALA A 29 5.82 15.59 1.82
CA ALA A 29 4.69 15.21 2.64
C ALA A 29 5.12 14.11 3.62
N ASP A 30 5.24 14.46 4.89
CA ASP A 30 5.67 13.55 5.95
C ASP A 30 4.49 12.70 6.42
N VAL A 31 4.45 11.44 6.01
CA VAL A 31 3.38 10.49 6.34
C VAL A 31 3.71 9.58 7.54
N ARG A 32 4.82 9.81 8.24
CA ARG A 32 5.15 9.07 9.45
C ARG A 32 4.12 9.34 10.53
N SER A 33 3.68 8.31 11.25
CA SER A 33 2.78 8.49 12.40
C SER A 33 3.42 9.29 13.52
N GLN A 34 4.75 9.16 13.68
CA GLN A 34 5.54 9.91 14.65
C GLN A 34 6.77 10.48 13.95
N PRO A 35 6.79 11.80 13.65
CA PRO A 35 7.90 12.47 12.97
C PRO A 35 9.04 12.77 13.96
N TYR A 36 9.48 11.73 14.66
CA TYR A 36 10.53 11.76 15.66
C TYR A 36 11.44 10.56 15.51
N SER A 37 12.75 10.77 15.55
CA SER A 37 13.77 9.73 15.56
C SER A 37 14.81 10.03 16.65
N ARG A 38 15.00 9.10 17.57
CA ARG A 38 16.05 9.19 18.59
C ARG A 38 17.44 9.07 17.97
N TYR A 39 17.59 8.24 16.94
CA TYR A 39 18.88 7.94 16.31
C TYR A 39 19.27 8.95 15.23
N PHE A 40 18.27 9.56 14.58
CA PHE A 40 18.47 10.50 13.46
C PHE A 40 17.71 11.80 13.73
N PRO A 41 18.15 12.63 14.74
CA PRO A 41 17.40 13.78 15.20
C PRO A 41 17.23 14.86 14.13
N HIS A 42 18.09 14.88 13.10
CA HIS A 42 17.95 15.78 11.96
C HIS A 42 16.70 15.49 11.10
N PHE A 43 16.08 14.29 11.23
CA PHE A 43 14.79 13.97 10.65
C PHE A 43 13.61 14.21 11.60
N ASN A 44 13.81 14.77 12.78
CA ASN A 44 12.69 15.23 13.59
C ASN A 44 11.98 16.39 12.89
N GLN A 45 10.69 16.55 13.16
CA GLN A 45 9.82 17.46 12.41
C GLN A 45 10.39 18.89 12.28
N CYS A 46 10.83 19.49 13.38
CA CYS A 46 11.32 20.87 13.35
C CYS A 46 12.67 21.02 12.61
N PRO A 47 13.72 20.22 12.92
CA PRO A 47 14.98 20.28 12.17
C PRO A 47 14.80 20.01 10.68
N LEU A 48 14.01 18.98 10.33
CA LEU A 48 13.75 18.63 8.93
C LEU A 48 13.04 19.76 8.18
N ARG A 49 11.98 20.35 8.79
CA ARG A 49 11.26 21.48 8.20
C ARG A 49 12.20 22.65 7.94
N GLN A 50 13.10 22.96 8.88
CA GLN A 50 14.06 24.06 8.71
C GLN A 50 15.06 23.75 7.58
N ALA A 51 15.62 22.54 7.53
CA ALA A 51 16.55 22.13 6.50
C ALA A 51 15.90 22.16 5.09
N LEU A 52 14.67 21.68 4.95
CA LEU A 52 13.95 21.73 3.67
C LEU A 52 13.63 23.18 3.27
N LYS A 53 13.17 24.00 4.21
CA LYS A 53 12.89 25.43 3.96
C LYS A 53 14.12 26.20 3.49
N SER A 54 15.31 25.93 4.05
CA SER A 54 16.56 26.60 3.66
C SER A 54 16.96 26.35 2.21
N VAL A 55 16.42 25.30 1.58
CA VAL A 55 16.68 24.95 0.18
C VAL A 55 15.45 25.08 -0.73
N GLY A 56 14.40 25.78 -0.25
CA GLY A 56 13.19 26.07 -1.03
C GLY A 56 12.23 24.90 -1.19
N ILE A 57 12.35 23.82 -0.38
CA ILE A 57 11.43 22.66 -0.41
C ILE A 57 10.38 22.85 0.68
N ALA A 58 9.10 22.82 0.31
CA ALA A 58 7.99 22.88 1.24
C ALA A 58 7.90 21.62 2.11
N TYR A 59 7.37 21.74 3.33
CA TYR A 59 7.15 20.61 4.23
C TYR A 59 5.71 20.59 4.73
N ALA A 60 5.01 19.47 4.49
CA ALA A 60 3.63 19.25 4.93
C ALA A 60 3.57 18.05 5.89
N PRO A 61 3.23 18.25 7.19
CA PRO A 61 2.96 17.15 8.10
C PRO A 61 1.59 16.54 7.79
N LEU A 62 1.56 15.23 7.53
CA LEU A 62 0.35 14.44 7.31
C LEU A 62 0.24 13.26 8.28
N CYS A 63 0.92 13.34 9.41
CA CYS A 63 1.03 12.27 10.42
C CYS A 63 -0.34 11.80 10.93
N ASP A 64 -1.22 12.76 11.27
CA ASP A 64 -2.57 12.48 11.80
C ASP A 64 -3.57 12.02 10.72
N HIS A 65 -3.19 12.14 9.44
CA HIS A 65 -4.06 11.77 8.30
C HIS A 65 -3.62 10.47 7.65
N LEU A 66 -2.31 10.32 7.38
CA LEU A 66 -1.78 9.22 6.57
C LEU A 66 -0.82 8.31 7.34
N GLY A 67 -0.66 8.52 8.64
CA GLY A 67 0.15 7.67 9.50
C GLY A 67 -0.51 6.30 9.74
N ALA A 68 0.31 5.24 9.83
CA ALA A 68 -0.16 3.86 10.06
C ALA A 68 -0.46 3.52 11.53
N ARG A 69 -0.50 4.53 12.42
CA ARG A 69 -0.82 4.39 13.85
C ARG A 69 -1.85 5.44 14.25
N PRO A 70 -3.10 5.32 13.74
CA PRO A 70 -4.14 6.27 14.07
C PRO A 70 -4.45 6.25 15.57
N LYS A 71 -4.98 7.37 16.08
CA LYS A 71 -5.48 7.46 17.46
C LYS A 71 -6.85 6.81 17.62
N ASP A 72 -7.54 6.59 16.51
CA ASP A 72 -8.86 5.97 16.47
C ASP A 72 -8.72 4.46 16.71
N GLU A 73 -9.24 4.00 17.85
CA GLU A 73 -9.19 2.60 18.26
C GLU A 73 -10.00 1.68 17.34
N SER A 74 -11.00 2.21 16.60
CA SER A 74 -11.76 1.45 15.62
C SER A 74 -10.91 0.93 14.46
N CYS A 75 -9.73 1.50 14.25
CA CYS A 75 -8.76 1.05 13.25
C CYS A 75 -7.94 -0.17 13.68
N TYR A 76 -8.19 -0.71 14.89
CA TYR A 76 -7.42 -1.83 15.43
C TYR A 76 -8.30 -3.07 15.65
N VAL A 77 -7.77 -4.24 15.28
CA VAL A 77 -8.36 -5.54 15.58
C VAL A 77 -7.30 -6.34 16.35
N GLU A 78 -7.64 -6.83 17.53
CA GLU A 78 -6.71 -7.56 18.41
C GLU A 78 -5.40 -6.81 18.67
N GLY A 79 -5.46 -5.49 18.76
CA GLY A 79 -4.31 -4.62 18.96
C GLY A 79 -3.46 -4.37 17.70
N MET A 80 -3.79 -4.94 16.55
CA MET A 80 -3.13 -4.72 15.27
C MET A 80 -3.86 -3.64 14.47
N ALA A 81 -3.12 -2.65 13.96
CA ALA A 81 -3.66 -1.64 13.06
C ALA A 81 -4.05 -2.29 11.73
N ARG A 82 -5.29 -2.09 11.30
CA ARG A 82 -5.82 -2.65 10.05
C ARG A 82 -5.84 -1.56 8.98
N TYR A 83 -5.04 -1.74 7.93
CA TYR A 83 -4.89 -0.73 6.88
C TYR A 83 -6.19 -0.49 6.12
N GLU A 84 -7.00 -1.53 5.94
CA GLU A 84 -8.33 -1.43 5.36
C GLU A 84 -9.28 -0.55 6.21
N LEU A 85 -9.20 -0.61 7.54
CA LEU A 85 -10.00 0.23 8.42
C LEU A 85 -9.47 1.67 8.45
N ILE A 86 -8.15 1.86 8.49
CA ILE A 86 -7.53 3.19 8.39
C ILE A 86 -8.01 3.89 7.11
N ALA A 87 -8.06 3.17 6.01
CA ALA A 87 -8.42 3.72 4.71
C ALA A 87 -9.89 4.15 4.60
N THR A 88 -10.78 3.67 5.48
CA THR A 88 -12.18 4.11 5.54
C THR A 88 -12.38 5.38 6.37
N THR A 89 -11.36 5.85 7.08
CA THR A 89 -11.49 7.04 7.94
C THR A 89 -11.56 8.33 7.13
N GLU A 90 -12.30 9.30 7.66
CA GLU A 90 -12.36 10.66 7.09
C GLU A 90 -10.97 11.31 7.07
N ALA A 91 -10.18 11.12 8.13
CA ALA A 91 -8.81 11.64 8.23
C ALA A 91 -7.95 11.15 7.05
N PHE A 92 -8.00 9.85 6.72
CA PHE A 92 -7.26 9.30 5.60
C PHE A 92 -7.71 9.90 4.26
N SER A 93 -9.02 10.02 4.04
CA SER A 93 -9.59 10.64 2.85
C SER A 93 -9.14 12.10 2.69
N ILE A 94 -9.17 12.89 3.78
CA ILE A 94 -8.64 14.27 3.80
C ILE A 94 -7.16 14.28 3.43
N GLY A 95 -6.37 13.36 3.99
CA GLY A 95 -4.93 13.24 3.70
C GLY A 95 -4.65 12.98 2.24
N LEU A 96 -5.34 12.01 1.62
CA LEU A 96 -5.22 11.70 0.20
C LEU A 96 -5.60 12.90 -0.69
N ASN A 97 -6.71 13.57 -0.38
CA ASN A 97 -7.15 14.75 -1.12
C ASN A 97 -6.14 15.90 -1.04
N ARG A 98 -5.47 16.08 0.09
CA ARG A 98 -4.38 17.07 0.23
C ARG A 98 -3.18 16.74 -0.66
N ILE A 99 -2.82 15.43 -0.80
CA ILE A 99 -1.76 15.01 -1.72
C ILE A 99 -2.17 15.28 -3.17
N ILE A 100 -3.38 14.86 -3.57
CA ILE A 100 -3.86 15.01 -4.95
C ILE A 100 -3.88 16.49 -5.35
N LYS A 101 -4.50 17.35 -4.55
CA LYS A 101 -4.53 18.79 -4.79
C LYS A 101 -3.14 19.44 -4.74
N GLY A 102 -2.29 18.98 -3.82
CA GLY A 102 -0.92 19.49 -3.71
C GLY A 102 -0.07 19.13 -4.93
N ALA A 103 -0.32 17.98 -5.58
CA ALA A 103 0.39 17.55 -6.76
C ALA A 103 0.12 18.42 -8.01
N GLU A 104 -0.96 19.20 -8.01
CA GLU A 104 -1.24 20.18 -9.06
C GLU A 104 -0.25 21.36 -9.05
N GLN A 105 0.35 21.66 -7.89
CA GLN A 105 1.20 22.82 -7.68
C GLN A 105 2.65 22.46 -7.34
N HIS A 106 2.88 21.23 -6.86
CA HIS A 106 4.17 20.80 -6.33
C HIS A 106 4.56 19.41 -6.85
N GLN A 107 5.86 19.22 -7.09
CA GLN A 107 6.44 17.91 -7.24
C GLN A 107 6.63 17.30 -5.84
N ILE A 108 5.67 16.45 -5.42
CA ILE A 108 5.59 15.94 -4.04
C ILE A 108 6.41 14.66 -3.87
N ALA A 109 7.12 14.53 -2.73
CA ALA A 109 7.65 13.26 -2.24
C ALA A 109 6.97 12.88 -0.91
N LEU A 110 6.28 11.73 -0.87
CA LEU A 110 5.79 11.12 0.37
C LEU A 110 6.99 10.57 1.14
N MET A 111 7.22 11.02 2.37
CA MET A 111 8.37 10.62 3.16
C MET A 111 7.96 9.74 4.34
N CYS A 112 8.69 8.63 4.51
CA CYS A 112 8.62 7.79 5.70
C CYS A 112 10.03 7.41 6.21
N ALA A 113 10.11 6.59 7.26
CA ALA A 113 11.39 6.18 7.85
C ALA A 113 12.03 5.01 7.11
N GLU A 114 11.24 4.00 6.75
CA GLU A 114 11.69 2.76 6.13
C GLU A 114 12.29 3.02 4.74
N GLN A 115 13.39 2.36 4.45
CA GLN A 115 14.10 2.56 3.19
C GLN A 115 13.36 1.93 2.01
N ASP A 116 13.08 0.62 2.11
CA ASP A 116 12.38 -0.11 1.06
C ASP A 116 10.87 0.21 1.13
N PRO A 117 10.26 0.69 0.04
CA PRO A 117 8.84 0.98 0.02
C PRO A 117 7.95 -0.24 0.27
N ILE A 118 8.40 -1.46 -0.06
CA ILE A 118 7.60 -2.68 0.09
C ILE A 118 7.32 -3.05 1.55
N VAL A 119 8.18 -2.62 2.48
CA VAL A 119 8.00 -2.85 3.93
C VAL A 119 7.51 -1.59 4.66
N CYS A 120 6.89 -0.67 3.93
CA CYS A 120 6.50 0.63 4.46
C CYS A 120 5.06 0.98 4.13
N HIS A 121 4.34 1.51 5.12
CA HIS A 121 2.95 1.95 4.94
C HIS A 121 2.79 3.04 3.88
N ARG A 122 3.84 3.86 3.58
CA ARG A 122 3.76 4.85 2.49
C ARG A 122 3.40 4.21 1.14
N ALA A 123 3.89 2.98 0.88
CA ALA A 123 3.53 2.23 -0.32
C ALA A 123 2.31 1.32 -0.08
N ILE A 124 2.33 0.51 0.99
CA ILE A 124 1.35 -0.55 1.22
C ILE A 124 -0.01 -0.02 1.69
N LEU A 125 -0.06 1.17 2.29
CA LEU A 125 -1.31 1.84 2.64
C LEU A 125 -1.57 3.03 1.70
N VAL A 126 -0.68 4.04 1.67
CA VAL A 126 -0.99 5.32 1.02
C VAL A 126 -0.97 5.19 -0.50
N CYS A 127 0.11 4.66 -1.10
CA CYS A 127 0.20 4.52 -2.56
C CYS A 127 -0.80 3.53 -3.12
N GLN A 128 -1.19 2.48 -2.37
CA GLN A 128 -2.25 1.55 -2.76
C GLN A 128 -3.57 2.27 -3.13
N TYR A 129 -3.89 3.35 -2.44
CA TYR A 129 -5.10 4.14 -2.73
C TYR A 129 -4.84 5.23 -3.77
N LEU A 130 -3.64 5.84 -3.78
CA LEU A 130 -3.26 6.81 -4.80
C LEU A 130 -3.14 6.19 -6.21
N ARG A 131 -2.79 4.89 -6.33
CA ARG A 131 -2.73 4.19 -7.63
C ARG A 131 -4.07 4.18 -8.40
N LYS A 132 -5.17 4.37 -7.69
CA LYS A 132 -6.52 4.46 -8.29
C LYS A 132 -6.80 5.83 -8.93
N THR A 133 -5.86 6.75 -8.81
CA THR A 133 -5.91 8.07 -9.44
C THR A 133 -5.03 8.09 -10.70
N GLU A 134 -5.07 9.19 -11.45
CA GLU A 134 -4.19 9.38 -12.63
C GLU A 134 -2.75 9.79 -12.28
N LEU A 135 -2.33 9.60 -11.05
CA LEU A 135 -0.99 9.96 -10.58
C LEU A 135 0.00 8.83 -10.93
N ASP A 136 1.10 9.19 -11.59
CA ASP A 136 2.26 8.31 -11.74
C ASP A 136 3.05 8.30 -10.44
N ILE A 137 3.25 7.12 -9.84
CA ILE A 137 3.93 6.96 -8.56
C ILE A 137 5.30 6.33 -8.77
N GLN A 138 6.35 7.03 -8.31
CA GLN A 138 7.74 6.62 -8.44
C GLN A 138 8.40 6.55 -7.05
N HIS A 139 9.00 5.41 -6.73
CA HIS A 139 9.70 5.21 -5.46
C HIS A 139 11.18 5.52 -5.62
N ILE A 140 11.69 6.51 -4.89
CA ILE A 140 13.11 6.82 -4.83
C ILE A 140 13.78 5.81 -3.90
N LEU A 141 14.64 4.97 -4.48
CA LEU A 141 15.39 3.95 -3.77
C LEU A 141 16.63 4.52 -3.09
N LYS A 142 17.33 3.72 -2.28
CA LYS A 142 18.57 4.10 -1.57
C LYS A 142 19.66 4.66 -2.49
N THR A 143 19.76 4.10 -3.69
CA THR A 143 20.73 4.51 -4.71
C THR A 143 20.38 5.84 -5.37
N GLY A 144 19.19 6.40 -5.09
CA GLY A 144 18.62 7.53 -5.79
C GLY A 144 18.04 7.19 -7.17
N ASN A 145 17.92 5.91 -7.52
CA ASN A 145 17.21 5.43 -8.70
C ASN A 145 15.71 5.35 -8.42
N LEU A 146 14.92 5.31 -9.48
CA LEU A 146 13.47 5.21 -9.41
C LEU A 146 13.01 3.77 -9.64
N GLU A 147 12.00 3.36 -8.88
CA GLU A 147 11.20 2.16 -9.09
C GLU A 147 9.75 2.60 -9.32
N SER A 148 9.12 2.18 -10.42
CA SER A 148 7.71 2.48 -10.64
C SER A 148 6.83 1.71 -9.65
N HIS A 149 5.66 2.25 -9.33
CA HIS A 149 4.71 1.57 -8.42
C HIS A 149 4.26 0.21 -8.99
N LYS A 150 4.12 0.12 -10.31
CA LYS A 150 3.84 -1.15 -11.00
C LYS A 150 4.95 -2.19 -10.77
N SER A 151 6.22 -1.77 -10.87
CA SER A 151 7.37 -2.67 -10.58
C SER A 151 7.38 -3.13 -9.12
N LEU A 152 7.00 -2.24 -8.18
CA LEU A 152 6.83 -2.60 -6.77
C LEU A 152 5.69 -3.61 -6.60
N GLU A 153 4.57 -3.46 -7.28
CA GLU A 153 3.46 -4.43 -7.25
C GLU A 153 3.86 -5.80 -7.79
N GLU A 154 4.64 -5.85 -8.89
CA GLU A 154 5.20 -7.10 -9.40
C GLU A 154 6.14 -7.76 -8.37
N ARG A 155 6.95 -6.97 -7.67
CA ARG A 155 7.80 -7.43 -6.57
C ARG A 155 6.97 -7.96 -5.39
N LEU A 156 5.85 -7.30 -5.10
CA LEU A 156 4.92 -7.67 -4.03
C LEU A 156 4.24 -9.01 -4.33
N LEU A 157 3.79 -9.24 -5.57
CA LEU A 157 3.25 -10.52 -6.01
C LEU A 157 4.26 -11.65 -5.85
N LYS A 158 5.52 -11.43 -6.25
CA LYS A 158 6.61 -12.40 -6.09
C LYS A 158 6.89 -12.71 -4.63
N LEU A 159 6.92 -11.68 -3.77
CA LEU A 159 7.14 -11.84 -2.33
C LEU A 159 6.12 -12.79 -1.68
N HIS A 160 4.87 -12.72 -2.12
CA HIS A 160 3.79 -13.56 -1.61
C HIS A 160 3.48 -14.77 -2.49
N HIS A 161 4.34 -15.11 -3.46
CA HIS A 161 4.19 -16.24 -4.38
C HIS A 161 2.90 -16.25 -5.20
N LEU A 162 2.28 -15.08 -5.40
CA LEU A 162 1.06 -14.91 -6.20
C LEU A 162 1.35 -14.78 -7.70
N ASP A 163 2.58 -14.46 -8.09
CA ASP A 163 3.06 -14.43 -9.47
C ASP A 163 2.92 -15.79 -10.19
N LYS A 164 3.07 -16.90 -9.45
CA LYS A 164 2.91 -18.26 -9.98
C LYS A 164 1.48 -18.55 -10.46
N ILE A 165 0.48 -17.90 -9.84
CA ILE A 165 -0.93 -18.05 -10.22
C ILE A 165 -1.18 -17.40 -11.58
N ILE A 166 -0.51 -16.28 -11.87
CA ILE A 166 -0.59 -15.57 -13.16
C ILE A 166 0.07 -16.42 -14.28
N SER A 167 1.17 -17.11 -13.96
CA SER A 167 1.94 -17.90 -14.92
C SER A 167 1.31 -19.24 -15.28
N GLN A 168 0.28 -19.69 -14.55
CA GLN A 168 -0.41 -20.97 -14.78
C GLN A 168 -1.92 -20.74 -15.04
N PRO A 169 -2.32 -20.36 -16.25
CA PRO A 169 -3.73 -20.10 -16.56
C PRO A 169 -4.64 -21.34 -16.61
N THR A 170 -4.17 -22.49 -16.16
CA THR A 170 -4.94 -23.76 -16.23
C THR A 170 -4.91 -24.48 -14.91
N LYS A 171 -6.03 -24.51 -14.25
CA LYS A 171 -6.59 -25.40 -13.21
C LYS A 171 -6.99 -24.70 -11.90
N PHE A 172 -7.79 -23.65 -11.98
CA PHE A 172 -8.70 -23.36 -10.87
C PHE A 172 -10.10 -23.79 -11.27
N ASN A 173 -10.50 -24.98 -10.85
CA ASN A 173 -11.91 -25.31 -10.70
C ASN A 173 -12.42 -24.39 -9.58
N ILE A 174 -13.02 -23.27 -9.95
CA ILE A 174 -13.94 -22.57 -9.06
C ILE A 174 -15.16 -23.49 -9.02
N GLU A 175 -15.30 -24.30 -7.96
CA GLU A 175 -16.61 -24.82 -7.59
C GLU A 175 -17.49 -23.61 -7.25
N THR A 176 -18.07 -23.03 -8.25
CA THR A 176 -19.26 -22.21 -8.06
C THR A 176 -20.33 -23.19 -7.58
N LYS A 177 -20.54 -23.29 -6.28
CA LYS A 177 -21.80 -23.75 -5.75
C LYS A 177 -22.84 -22.76 -6.27
N SER A 178 -23.42 -23.07 -7.42
CA SER A 178 -24.68 -22.49 -7.86
C SER A 178 -25.66 -22.76 -6.72
N VAL A 179 -26.14 -21.70 -6.08
CA VAL A 179 -27.34 -21.79 -5.23
C VAL A 179 -28.47 -22.06 -6.20
N GLU A 180 -28.76 -23.35 -6.41
CA GLU A 180 -29.98 -23.75 -7.09
C GLU A 180 -31.14 -23.24 -6.27
N GLN A 181 -31.84 -22.31 -6.85
CA GLN A 181 -33.18 -21.92 -6.41
C GLN A 181 -34.06 -23.14 -6.67
N LEU A 182 -34.28 -23.95 -5.65
CA LEU A 182 -35.22 -25.06 -5.67
C LEU A 182 -36.62 -24.51 -5.99
N SER A 183 -37.03 -24.63 -7.24
CA SER A 183 -38.46 -24.52 -7.59
C SER A 183 -39.16 -25.77 -7.11
N LEU A 184 -40.24 -25.58 -6.35
CA LEU A 184 -40.92 -26.61 -5.60
C LEU A 184 -41.81 -27.55 -6.48
N PHE A 185 -41.77 -27.43 -7.80
CA PHE A 185 -42.59 -28.23 -8.73
C PHE A 185 -41.81 -28.60 -10.00
N ASP A 186 -41.18 -29.80 -10.00
CA ASP A 186 -41.20 -30.65 -11.19
C ASP A 186 -40.70 -32.06 -10.88
N THR A 187 -41.59 -33.00 -11.12
CA THR A 187 -41.33 -34.43 -11.12
C THR A 187 -41.16 -34.93 -12.55
N LYS A 188 -40.20 -35.89 -12.73
CA LYS A 188 -39.98 -36.86 -13.82
C LYS A 188 -38.92 -36.48 -14.86
N ASN A 189 -37.87 -37.19 -14.99
CA ASN A 189 -37.56 -38.47 -15.57
C ASN A 189 -36.02 -38.69 -15.57
N TYR A 190 -35.62 -39.89 -15.15
CA TYR A 190 -34.26 -40.41 -15.34
C TYR A 190 -34.01 -40.66 -16.83
N ASP A 191 -32.88 -40.18 -17.33
CA ASP A 191 -32.15 -40.91 -18.37
C ASP A 191 -30.62 -40.70 -18.22
N HIS A 192 -29.93 -41.83 -18.36
CA HIS A 192 -28.48 -41.94 -18.26
C HIS A 192 -27.85 -41.59 -19.61
N SER A 193 -27.09 -40.52 -19.68
CA SER A 193 -25.93 -40.48 -20.59
C SER A 193 -24.94 -39.45 -20.06
N CYS A 194 -23.84 -40.00 -19.54
CA CYS A 194 -22.68 -39.22 -19.09
C CYS A 194 -21.90 -38.75 -20.33
N GLU A 195 -22.16 -37.54 -20.81
CA GLU A 195 -21.25 -36.83 -21.70
C GLU A 195 -20.52 -35.75 -20.89
N GLN A 196 -19.25 -36.03 -20.59
CA GLN A 196 -18.30 -35.05 -20.07
C GLN A 196 -18.06 -33.98 -21.14
N SER A 197 -18.87 -32.93 -21.14
CA SER A 197 -18.55 -31.70 -21.88
C SER A 197 -17.46 -30.92 -21.12
N TYR A 198 -16.24 -31.07 -21.59
CA TYR A 198 -15.14 -30.17 -21.18
C TYR A 198 -15.47 -28.76 -21.70
N ILE A 199 -15.99 -27.89 -20.83
CA ILE A 199 -16.12 -26.48 -21.14
C ILE A 199 -14.71 -25.87 -21.01
N THR A 200 -14.02 -25.78 -22.13
CA THR A 200 -12.82 -24.98 -22.28
C THR A 200 -13.27 -23.52 -22.31
N THR A 201 -13.41 -22.89 -21.16
CA THR A 201 -13.63 -21.44 -21.09
C THR A 201 -12.33 -20.78 -21.51
N LYS A 202 -12.21 -20.44 -22.79
CA LYS A 202 -11.24 -19.44 -23.25
C LYS A 202 -11.63 -18.12 -22.59
N TYR A 203 -10.81 -17.64 -21.66
CA TYR A 203 -10.90 -16.26 -21.18
C TYR A 203 -10.71 -15.33 -22.38
N SER A 204 -11.77 -14.69 -22.81
CA SER A 204 -11.79 -13.84 -23.99
C SER A 204 -12.39 -12.46 -23.72
N SER A 205 -12.02 -11.83 -22.57
CA SER A 205 -12.13 -10.38 -22.46
C SER A 205 -10.96 -9.83 -21.66
N SER A 206 -10.33 -8.82 -22.19
CA SER A 206 -9.27 -8.04 -21.52
C SER A 206 -9.72 -7.45 -20.16
N GLN A 207 -11.01 -7.35 -19.93
CA GLN A 207 -11.61 -6.87 -18.67
C GLN A 207 -11.55 -7.93 -17.56
N GLU A 208 -11.76 -9.20 -17.87
CA GLU A 208 -11.69 -10.29 -16.88
C GLU A 208 -10.27 -10.56 -16.43
N GLU A 209 -9.30 -10.49 -17.34
CA GLU A 209 -7.87 -10.61 -17.01
C GLU A 209 -7.39 -9.46 -16.12
N HIS A 210 -7.83 -8.24 -16.42
CA HIS A 210 -7.51 -7.06 -15.61
C HIS A 210 -8.11 -7.17 -14.20
N SER A 211 -9.37 -7.59 -14.09
CA SER A 211 -10.04 -7.84 -12.80
C SER A 211 -9.35 -8.92 -11.99
N PHE A 212 -8.92 -10.00 -12.61
CA PHE A 212 -8.19 -11.09 -11.95
C PHE A 212 -6.83 -10.62 -11.40
N TYR A 213 -6.06 -9.89 -12.22
CA TYR A 213 -4.78 -9.32 -11.80
C TYR A 213 -4.95 -8.34 -10.62
N ASP A 214 -5.94 -7.45 -10.69
CA ASP A 214 -6.24 -6.51 -9.60
C ASP A 214 -6.61 -7.23 -8.30
N ASN A 215 -7.35 -8.32 -8.36
CA ASN A 215 -7.68 -9.12 -7.17
C ASN A 215 -6.42 -9.74 -6.54
N LEU A 216 -5.47 -10.24 -7.35
CA LEU A 216 -4.20 -10.76 -6.83
C LEU A 216 -3.35 -9.66 -6.20
N ILE A 217 -3.29 -8.49 -6.80
CA ILE A 217 -2.63 -7.32 -6.24
C ILE A 217 -3.26 -6.92 -4.89
N GLN A 218 -4.60 -6.85 -4.80
CA GLN A 218 -5.28 -6.55 -3.53
C GLN A 218 -4.95 -7.59 -2.46
N LYS A 219 -4.90 -8.88 -2.83
CA LYS A 219 -4.49 -9.94 -1.90
C LYS A 219 -3.05 -9.78 -1.43
N ALA A 220 -2.14 -9.40 -2.33
CA ALA A 220 -0.73 -9.15 -2.00
C ALA A 220 -0.59 -7.97 -1.01
N TYR A 221 -1.33 -6.88 -1.22
CA TYR A 221 -1.38 -5.74 -0.28
C TYR A 221 -1.91 -6.16 1.09
N GLN A 222 -2.97 -6.96 1.13
CA GLN A 222 -3.52 -7.48 2.39
C GLN A 222 -2.46 -8.28 3.16
N LEU A 223 -1.84 -9.27 2.51
CA LEU A 223 -0.82 -10.11 3.14
C LEU A 223 0.36 -9.29 3.64
N GLN A 224 0.81 -8.30 2.86
CA GLN A 224 1.91 -7.43 3.26
C GLN A 224 1.52 -6.51 4.40
N SER A 225 0.31 -5.96 4.40
CA SER A 225 -0.17 -5.10 5.48
C SER A 225 -0.18 -5.84 6.82
N GLU A 226 -0.61 -7.09 6.84
CA GLU A 226 -0.61 -7.94 8.04
C GLU A 226 0.80 -8.19 8.60
N GLN A 227 1.82 -8.25 7.72
CA GLN A 227 3.21 -8.44 8.14
C GLN A 227 3.87 -7.17 8.72
N ILE A 228 3.50 -5.99 8.20
CA ILE A 228 4.15 -4.72 8.58
C ILE A 228 3.32 -3.82 9.48
N ALA A 229 2.06 -4.18 9.72
CA ALA A 229 1.15 -3.37 10.53
C ALA A 229 1.66 -3.19 11.97
N TYR A 230 1.39 -2.01 12.51
CA TYR A 230 1.72 -1.72 13.89
C TYR A 230 0.83 -2.54 14.85
N VAL A 231 1.47 -3.16 15.85
CA VAL A 231 0.79 -3.87 16.92
C VAL A 231 0.99 -3.13 18.23
N VAL A 232 -0.11 -2.86 18.94
CA VAL A 232 -0.08 -2.22 20.26
C VAL A 232 0.50 -3.22 21.28
N LYS A 233 1.63 -2.90 21.89
CA LYS A 233 2.20 -3.71 22.95
C LYS A 233 1.32 -3.62 24.18
N THR A 234 0.67 -4.72 24.54
CA THR A 234 -0.08 -4.79 25.80
C THR A 234 0.89 -4.75 26.97
N TYR A 235 0.48 -4.13 28.08
CA TYR A 235 1.27 -4.01 29.32
C TYR A 235 1.82 -5.35 29.84
N LYS A 236 1.20 -6.48 29.49
CA LYS A 236 1.65 -7.84 29.82
C LYS A 236 2.91 -8.29 29.07
N GLU A 237 3.17 -7.77 27.88
CA GLU A 237 4.38 -8.10 27.11
C GLU A 237 5.58 -7.25 27.54
N LEU A 238 5.34 -6.02 27.99
CA LEU A 238 6.38 -5.16 28.57
C LEU A 238 6.99 -5.72 29.84
N ASN A 239 6.22 -6.46 30.64
CA ASN A 239 6.70 -7.09 31.88
C ASN A 239 7.39 -8.46 31.66
N LYS A 240 7.24 -9.09 30.47
CA LYS A 240 7.95 -10.33 30.13
C LYS A 240 9.35 -10.09 29.55
N SER A 241 9.66 -8.87 29.10
CA SER A 241 10.98 -8.51 28.57
C SER A 241 11.95 -7.98 29.64
N ASN A 242 11.49 -7.83 30.89
CA ASN A 242 12.27 -7.32 32.02
C ASN A 242 12.42 -8.34 33.16
N GLY A 243 12.12 -9.62 32.91
CA GLY A 243 12.29 -10.72 33.88
C GLY A 243 13.37 -11.72 33.49
#